data_9dba6b75b9f222c99d9df358cf07c1bc
#
_entry.id   9dba6b75b9f222c99d9df358cf07c1bc
#
_cell.length_a   1.000
_cell.length_b   1.000
_cell.length_c   1.000
_cell.angle_alpha   90.00
_cell.angle_beta   90.00
_cell.angle_gamma   90.00
#
_symmetry.space_group_name_H-M   'P 1'
#
loop_
_entity.id
_entity.type
_entity.pdbx_description
1 polymer ?
#
loop_
_entity_poly.entity_id
_entity_poly.type
_entity_poly.pdbx_seq_one_letter_code
_entity_poly.pdbx_strand_id
1 'polypeptide(L)'
;MGLDNGFYVRGIKKLPRKIHDGWKGIETDGDIELAYWRKCWGIRNEILWTLGVDHQGGEKYPVPREKLKEIIEVLKKFTNKEYWEDNADSIWEYDEFKDNQKQNIKQLRWIYGYMKWHPDVQLFFYDSY
;
A
#
# COMPACT_ATOMS: atom_id res chain seq x y z
N MET A 1 15.11 14.20 -4.45
CA MET A 1 13.86 14.16 -3.67
C MET A 1 13.41 12.74 -3.45
N GLY A 2 12.82 12.47 -2.30
CA GLY A 2 12.36 11.13 -1.97
C GLY A 2 10.95 10.87 -2.50
N LEU A 3 10.68 9.63 -2.85
CA LEU A 3 9.34 9.17 -3.16
C LEU A 3 8.67 8.67 -1.89
N ASP A 4 7.48 9.17 -1.61
CA ASP A 4 6.57 8.61 -0.61
C ASP A 4 5.36 8.05 -1.34
N ASN A 5 4.98 6.81 -1.04
CA ASN A 5 3.79 6.23 -1.64
C ASN A 5 3.12 5.28 -0.65
N GLY A 6 1.84 5.07 -0.84
CA GLY A 6 1.10 4.22 0.07
C GLY A 6 -0.38 4.16 -0.24
N PHE A 7 -1.10 3.50 0.64
CA PHE A 7 -2.55 3.36 0.56
C PHE A 7 -3.20 4.00 1.77
N TYR A 8 -4.32 4.65 1.54
CA TYR A 8 -5.16 5.12 2.64
C TYR A 8 -6.62 4.80 2.34
N VAL A 9 -7.42 4.68 3.40
CA VAL A 9 -8.82 4.33 3.30
C VAL A 9 -9.68 5.44 3.87
N ARG A 10 -10.81 5.69 3.22
CA ARG A 10 -11.82 6.65 3.64
C ARG A 10 -13.09 5.90 3.99
N GLY A 11 -13.77 6.31 5.07
CA GLY A 11 -15.00 5.68 5.50
C GLY A 11 -14.83 4.75 6.70
N ILE A 12 -13.63 4.69 7.26
CA ILE A 12 -13.32 3.93 8.47
C ILE A 12 -12.68 4.87 9.47
N LYS A 13 -13.16 4.85 10.71
CA LYS A 13 -12.63 5.75 11.75
C LYS A 13 -11.42 5.19 12.47
N LYS A 14 -11.28 3.87 12.53
CA LYS A 14 -10.27 3.22 13.35
C LYS A 14 -10.02 1.79 12.86
N LEU A 15 -8.74 1.40 12.76
CA LEU A 15 -8.37 0.03 12.46
C LEU A 15 -8.42 -0.83 13.71
N PRO A 16 -8.82 -2.12 13.60
CA PRO A 16 -8.73 -3.06 14.72
C PRO A 16 -7.29 -3.20 15.19
N ARG A 17 -7.09 -3.31 16.53
CA ARG A 17 -5.76 -3.46 17.10
C ARG A 17 -4.96 -4.64 16.55
N LYS A 18 -5.63 -5.75 16.30
CA LYS A 18 -4.99 -6.95 15.75
C LYS A 18 -4.43 -6.75 14.35
N ILE A 19 -4.93 -5.73 13.63
CA ILE A 19 -4.46 -5.41 12.30
C ILE A 19 -3.34 -4.37 12.37
N HIS A 20 -3.41 -3.51 13.37
CA HIS A 20 -2.54 -2.34 13.48
C HIS A 20 -1.86 -2.33 14.84
N ASP A 21 -0.90 -3.24 15.03
CA ASP A 21 -0.24 -3.43 16.30
C ASP A 21 0.87 -2.40 16.51
N GLY A 22 0.68 -1.49 17.45
CA GLY A 22 1.69 -0.55 17.91
C GLY A 22 1.95 0.67 17.01
N TRP A 23 1.41 0.69 15.81
CA TRP A 23 1.58 1.83 14.91
C TRP A 23 0.27 2.58 14.77
N LYS A 24 0.30 3.88 14.93
CA LYS A 24 -0.90 4.70 14.76
C LYS A 24 -0.95 5.18 13.32
N GLY A 25 -1.95 4.77 12.58
CA GLY A 25 -2.20 5.29 11.26
C GLY A 25 -2.30 6.82 11.31
N ILE A 26 -1.68 7.47 10.37
CA ILE A 26 -1.76 8.92 10.27
C ILE A 26 -3.14 9.28 9.75
N GLU A 27 -3.94 9.89 10.61
CA GLU A 27 -5.22 10.45 10.18
C GLU A 27 -4.96 11.82 9.57
N THR A 28 -5.21 11.93 8.27
CA THR A 28 -5.24 13.23 7.62
C THR A 28 -6.60 13.36 6.94
N ASP A 29 -7.35 14.37 7.34
CA ASP A 29 -8.66 14.67 6.76
C ASP A 29 -9.67 13.51 6.82
N GLY A 30 -9.59 12.70 7.88
CA GLY A 30 -10.48 11.56 8.07
C GLY A 30 -10.08 10.30 7.32
N ASP A 31 -8.91 10.30 6.70
CA ASP A 31 -8.36 9.14 6.02
C ASP A 31 -7.38 8.40 6.93
N ILE A 32 -7.35 7.07 6.84
CA ILE A 32 -6.43 6.25 7.62
C ILE A 32 -5.43 5.60 6.67
N GLU A 33 -4.15 5.78 6.93
CA GLU A 33 -3.10 5.15 6.15
C GLU A 33 -2.99 3.66 6.49
N LEU A 34 -3.03 2.82 5.46
CA LEU A 34 -2.97 1.36 5.60
C LEU A 34 -1.63 0.77 5.22
N ALA A 35 -0.89 1.44 4.37
CA ALA A 35 0.39 0.95 3.89
C ALA A 35 1.24 2.13 3.46
N TYR A 36 2.55 2.00 3.64
CA TYR A 36 3.47 3.08 3.32
C TYR A 36 4.82 2.52 2.91
N TRP A 37 5.40 3.12 1.86
CA TRP A 37 6.76 2.84 1.42
C TRP A 37 7.48 4.15 1.15
N ARG A 38 8.76 4.19 1.50
CA ARG A 38 9.62 5.32 1.20
C ARG A 38 10.66 4.91 0.17
N LYS A 39 10.76 5.68 -0.91
CA LYS A 39 11.74 5.47 -1.99
C LYS A 39 11.69 4.06 -2.59
N CYS A 40 10.53 3.45 -2.64
CA CYS A 40 10.33 2.13 -3.25
C CYS A 40 9.73 2.30 -4.64
N TRP A 41 10.55 2.71 -5.58
CA TRP A 41 10.12 3.01 -6.95
C TRP A 41 9.57 1.78 -7.67
N GLY A 42 10.17 0.62 -7.45
CA GLY A 42 9.70 -0.62 -8.07
C GLY A 42 8.29 -0.99 -7.64
N ILE A 43 7.99 -0.85 -6.35
CA ILE A 43 6.64 -1.10 -5.82
C ILE A 43 5.64 -0.13 -6.42
N ARG A 44 5.97 1.16 -6.41
CA ARG A 44 5.13 2.18 -7.00
C ARG A 44 4.81 1.89 -8.47
N ASN A 45 5.84 1.56 -9.25
CA ASN A 45 5.66 1.30 -10.67
C ASN A 45 4.77 0.09 -10.93
N GLU A 46 4.92 -0.97 -10.15
CA GLU A 46 4.08 -2.16 -10.29
C GLU A 46 2.63 -1.88 -9.89
N ILE A 47 2.41 -1.07 -8.86
CA ILE A 47 1.05 -0.71 -8.44
C ILE A 47 0.37 0.13 -9.54
N LEU A 48 1.06 1.15 -10.07
CA LEU A 48 0.50 1.98 -11.13
C LEU A 48 0.24 1.18 -12.39
N TRP A 49 1.14 0.26 -12.74
CA TRP A 49 0.94 -0.64 -13.87
C TRP A 49 -0.32 -1.49 -13.67
N THR A 50 -0.52 -2.04 -12.47
CA THR A 50 -1.69 -2.86 -12.15
C THR A 50 -2.98 -2.04 -12.23
N LEU A 51 -2.93 -0.78 -11.78
CA LEU A 51 -4.08 0.12 -11.87
C LEU A 51 -4.35 0.61 -13.28
N GLY A 52 -3.37 0.48 -14.19
CA GLY A 52 -3.53 0.91 -15.57
C GLY A 52 -3.55 2.43 -15.74
N VAL A 53 -2.88 3.16 -14.86
CA VAL A 53 -2.85 4.63 -14.90
C VAL A 53 -1.50 5.14 -15.35
N ASP A 54 -1.53 6.23 -16.12
CA ASP A 54 -0.33 6.98 -16.47
C ASP A 54 0.11 7.80 -15.28
N HIS A 55 1.38 7.72 -15.01
CA HIS A 55 1.96 8.31 -13.85
C HIS A 55 2.22 9.81 -13.99
N GLN A 56 1.74 10.59 -13.02
CA GLN A 56 1.94 12.04 -12.97
C GLN A 56 2.56 12.52 -11.65
N GLY A 57 2.63 11.68 -10.62
CA GLY A 57 3.14 12.07 -9.32
C GLY A 57 2.17 12.94 -8.52
N GLY A 58 2.16 12.76 -7.21
CA GLY A 58 1.35 13.58 -6.31
C GLY A 58 -0.14 13.37 -6.41
N GLU A 59 -0.57 12.35 -7.12
CA GLU A 59 -1.98 12.08 -7.32
C GLU A 59 -2.53 11.01 -6.41
N LYS A 60 -3.86 11.00 -6.27
CA LYS A 60 -4.61 10.00 -5.52
C LYS A 60 -5.38 9.16 -6.52
N TYR A 61 -5.13 7.85 -6.50
CA TYR A 61 -5.71 6.93 -7.46
C TYR A 61 -6.72 6.02 -6.76
N PRO A 62 -8.00 6.03 -7.16
CA PRO A 62 -8.98 5.10 -6.59
C PRO A 62 -8.58 3.65 -6.87
N VAL A 63 -8.72 2.79 -5.87
CA VAL A 63 -8.37 1.37 -5.99
C VAL A 63 -9.62 0.53 -5.82
N PRO A 64 -10.18 -0.01 -6.91
CA PRO A 64 -11.30 -0.93 -6.80
C PRO A 64 -10.88 -2.23 -6.13
N ARG A 65 -11.82 -2.90 -5.48
CA ARG A 65 -11.53 -4.13 -4.75
C ARG A 65 -10.87 -5.20 -5.63
N GLU A 66 -11.34 -5.37 -6.86
CA GLU A 66 -10.77 -6.36 -7.77
C GLU A 66 -9.31 -6.05 -8.15
N LYS A 67 -8.97 -4.77 -8.25
CA LYS A 67 -7.58 -4.35 -8.49
C LYS A 67 -6.72 -4.54 -7.25
N LEU A 68 -7.29 -4.36 -6.08
CA LEU A 68 -6.57 -4.58 -4.83
C LEU A 68 -6.09 -6.03 -4.71
N LYS A 69 -6.89 -6.99 -5.13
CA LYS A 69 -6.48 -8.38 -5.15
C LYS A 69 -5.23 -8.59 -6.00
N GLU A 70 -5.21 -8.03 -7.20
CA GLU A 70 -4.06 -8.10 -8.10
C GLU A 70 -2.83 -7.42 -7.49
N ILE A 71 -3.03 -6.26 -6.86
CA ILE A 71 -1.94 -5.53 -6.21
C ILE A 71 -1.33 -6.35 -5.08
N ILE A 72 -2.14 -6.99 -4.25
CA ILE A 72 -1.64 -7.83 -3.16
C ILE A 72 -0.76 -8.97 -3.71
N GLU A 73 -1.17 -9.60 -4.80
CA GLU A 73 -0.37 -10.65 -5.44
C GLU A 73 0.97 -10.12 -5.96
N VAL A 74 0.96 -8.92 -6.54
CA VAL A 74 2.19 -8.26 -7.00
C VAL A 74 3.10 -7.94 -5.82
N LEU A 75 2.55 -7.42 -4.73
CA LEU A 75 3.34 -7.07 -3.55
C LEU A 75 4.01 -8.28 -2.90
N LYS A 76 3.38 -9.44 -2.97
CA LYS A 76 3.98 -10.69 -2.45
C LYS A 76 5.27 -11.05 -3.16
N LYS A 77 5.45 -10.70 -4.43
CA LYS A 77 6.68 -10.99 -5.17
C LYS A 77 7.89 -10.33 -4.52
N PHE A 78 7.71 -9.14 -3.96
CA PHE A 78 8.80 -8.42 -3.31
C PHE A 78 9.23 -9.03 -1.98
N THR A 79 8.48 -9.98 -1.43
CA THR A 79 8.91 -10.71 -0.24
C THR A 79 9.97 -11.75 -0.56
N ASN A 80 10.19 -12.06 -1.82
CA ASN A 80 11.31 -12.86 -2.28
C ASN A 80 12.54 -11.95 -2.39
N LYS A 81 13.63 -12.32 -1.71
CA LYS A 81 14.82 -11.47 -1.63
C LYS A 81 15.43 -11.18 -3.01
N GLU A 82 15.51 -12.20 -3.85
CA GLU A 82 16.07 -12.05 -5.19
C GLU A 82 15.25 -11.08 -6.04
N TYR A 83 13.93 -11.24 -6.01
CA TYR A 83 13.03 -10.32 -6.72
C TYR A 83 13.14 -8.89 -6.18
N TRP A 84 13.23 -8.76 -4.85
CA TRP A 84 13.38 -7.46 -4.21
C TRP A 84 14.68 -6.76 -4.63
N GLU A 85 15.80 -7.49 -4.65
CA GLU A 85 17.09 -6.94 -5.06
C GLU A 85 17.05 -6.39 -6.50
N ASP A 86 16.32 -7.09 -7.38
CA ASP A 86 16.24 -6.73 -8.79
C ASP A 86 15.22 -5.61 -9.07
N ASN A 87 14.18 -5.46 -8.25
CA ASN A 87 13.02 -4.67 -8.63
C ASN A 87 12.56 -3.61 -7.62
N ALA A 88 12.95 -3.68 -6.37
CA ALA A 88 12.37 -2.81 -5.34
C ALA A 88 12.85 -1.36 -5.42
N ASP A 89 14.11 -1.15 -5.80
CA ASP A 89 14.73 0.18 -5.85
C ASP A 89 14.44 0.97 -4.58
N SER A 90 14.89 0.42 -3.44
CA SER A 90 14.62 0.94 -2.11
C SER A 90 15.91 1.25 -1.37
N ILE A 91 15.87 2.24 -0.46
CA ILE A 91 16.99 2.54 0.43
C ILE A 91 17.03 1.64 1.66
N TRP A 92 15.98 0.86 1.88
CA TRP A 92 15.88 -0.01 3.05
C TRP A 92 16.73 -1.27 2.88
N GLU A 93 17.25 -1.77 3.99
CA GLU A 93 17.81 -3.11 4.02
C GLU A 93 16.67 -4.13 3.83
N TYR A 94 17.01 -5.29 3.26
CA TYR A 94 15.97 -6.27 2.94
C TYR A 94 15.16 -6.71 4.16
N ASP A 95 15.81 -6.93 5.30
CA ASP A 95 15.09 -7.38 6.49
C ASP A 95 14.11 -6.35 7.01
N GLU A 96 14.50 -5.06 7.02
CA GLU A 96 13.60 -3.97 7.38
C GLU A 96 12.46 -3.85 6.38
N PHE A 97 12.78 -3.94 5.09
CA PHE A 97 11.77 -3.91 4.03
C PHE A 97 10.78 -5.04 4.18
N LYS A 98 11.28 -6.26 4.42
CA LYS A 98 10.46 -7.46 4.54
C LYS A 98 9.44 -7.34 5.67
N ASP A 99 9.85 -6.83 6.84
CA ASP A 99 8.95 -6.66 7.97
C ASP A 99 7.88 -5.62 7.66
N ASN A 100 8.26 -4.49 7.07
CA ASN A 100 7.31 -3.47 6.65
C ASN A 100 6.35 -4.02 5.60
N GLN A 101 6.86 -4.78 4.64
CA GLN A 101 6.05 -5.37 3.57
C GLN A 101 5.00 -6.34 4.12
N LYS A 102 5.38 -7.18 5.07
CA LYS A 102 4.45 -8.11 5.71
C LYS A 102 3.31 -7.37 6.40
N GLN A 103 3.63 -6.30 7.12
CA GLN A 103 2.63 -5.49 7.81
C GLN A 103 1.71 -4.80 6.80
N ASN A 104 2.26 -4.24 5.74
CA ASN A 104 1.48 -3.60 4.69
C ASN A 104 0.53 -4.58 4.01
N ILE A 105 1.02 -5.76 3.66
CA ILE A 105 0.20 -6.80 3.03
C ILE A 105 -0.92 -7.24 3.97
N LYS A 106 -0.61 -7.42 5.26
CA LYS A 106 -1.61 -7.79 6.27
C LYS A 106 -2.76 -6.80 6.32
N GLN A 107 -2.42 -5.52 6.32
CA GLN A 107 -3.43 -4.45 6.39
C GLN A 107 -4.25 -4.37 5.10
N LEU A 108 -3.59 -4.54 3.95
CA LEU A 108 -4.30 -4.53 2.66
C LEU A 108 -5.21 -5.74 2.50
N ARG A 109 -4.81 -6.92 3.00
CA ARG A 109 -5.67 -8.09 3.01
C ARG A 109 -6.90 -7.89 3.89
N TRP A 110 -6.71 -7.23 5.02
CA TRP A 110 -7.83 -6.94 5.91
C TRP A 110 -8.84 -6.03 5.22
N ILE A 111 -8.38 -4.94 4.57
CA ILE A 111 -9.31 -4.03 3.90
C ILE A 111 -9.96 -4.69 2.69
N TYR A 112 -9.26 -5.58 2.01
CA TYR A 112 -9.84 -6.34 0.90
C TYR A 112 -11.05 -7.13 1.36
N GLY A 113 -10.96 -7.82 2.50
CA GLY A 113 -12.08 -8.55 3.08
C GLY A 113 -13.20 -7.62 3.57
N TYR A 114 -12.81 -6.52 4.21
CA TYR A 114 -13.74 -5.55 4.77
C TYR A 114 -14.60 -4.90 3.68
N MET A 115 -14.00 -4.53 2.56
CA MET A 115 -14.70 -3.87 1.45
C MET A 115 -15.78 -4.73 0.82
N LYS A 116 -15.70 -6.05 0.95
CA LYS A 116 -16.72 -6.96 0.43
C LYS A 116 -18.09 -6.69 1.06
N TRP A 117 -18.10 -6.36 2.35
CA TRP A 117 -19.33 -6.13 3.11
C TRP A 117 -19.60 -4.65 3.39
N HIS A 118 -18.69 -3.77 2.97
CA HIS A 118 -18.77 -2.32 3.20
C HIS A 118 -18.43 -1.58 1.90
N PRO A 119 -19.33 -1.60 0.91
CA PRO A 119 -19.03 -1.02 -0.42
C PRO A 119 -18.91 0.49 -0.43
N ASP A 120 -19.31 1.17 0.63
CA ASP A 120 -19.18 2.61 0.79
C ASP A 120 -17.77 3.04 1.20
N VAL A 121 -16.91 2.10 1.59
CA VAL A 121 -15.51 2.36 1.93
C VAL A 121 -14.72 2.56 0.64
N GLN A 122 -13.88 3.59 0.62
CA GLN A 122 -13.04 3.93 -0.52
C GLN A 122 -11.57 3.75 -0.18
N LEU A 123 -10.84 3.08 -1.06
CA LEU A 123 -9.40 2.89 -0.95
C LEU A 123 -8.70 3.69 -2.04
N PHE A 124 -7.59 4.35 -1.67
CA PHE A 124 -6.79 5.14 -2.60
C PHE A 124 -5.33 4.78 -2.48
N PHE A 125 -4.64 4.79 -3.61
CA PHE A 125 -3.18 4.78 -3.65
C PHE A 125 -2.70 6.21 -3.93
N TYR A 126 -1.60 6.61 -3.30
CA TYR A 126 -1.00 7.91 -3.59
C TYR A 126 0.50 7.77 -3.82
N ASP A 127 1.06 8.67 -4.61
CA ASP A 127 2.50 8.82 -4.76
C ASP A 127 2.85 10.30 -4.69
N SER A 128 3.95 10.62 -4.03
CA SER A 128 4.41 12.00 -3.85
C SER A 128 5.93 12.06 -3.96
N TYR A 129 6.42 12.88 -4.85
CA TYR A 129 7.87 13.09 -5.02
C TYR A 129 8.22 14.43 -5.62
#